data_7896f7833fd00fcecf71fcbe8d205df4
#
_entry.id   7896f7833fd00fcecf71fcbe8d205df4
#
_cell.length_a   1.000
_cell.length_b   1.000
_cell.length_c   1.000
_cell.angle_alpha   90.00
_cell.angle_beta   90.00
_cell.angle_gamma   90.00
#
_symmetry.space_group_name_H-M   'P 1'
#
loop_
_entity.id
_entity.type
_entity.pdbx_description
1 polymer ?
#
loop_
_entity_poly.entity_id
_entity_poly.type
_entity_poly.pdbx_seq_one_letter_code
_entity_poly.pdbx_strand_id
1 'polypeptide(L)'
;MVSGEFDLQALRRDHGDVRAEAASCRSAAALFDFSFMSRIRVEGPAESKLIGTLTPRRIDDLAPGRIRYGLHVAADGGVLGDLTIWRFDAETFEIFSGTGDALTQLQPVAGSSASVCDLSSQTAIFAVQGPASLRALSGVSPAGQLRELPYFAHALTNIAGVACRVGRLGYAGERGFEIILPRAARDMIWTMLAPHARPAGFAAADILRIEAGFLLFANELRFAVSAAELGLDRFAGGAYAPAQRERRVRLLCFEASCDSEPVLWEPRGDARFPPAPGGLLVTSACRSVVTGDVLGLGYASAAPRCAHLVDPAGQFHGIREVSLPFYDPRKHRPRGGWHDDLSPESSEIPSFHSFDR
;
A
#
# COMPACT_ATOMS: atom_id res chain seq x y z
N MET A 1 26.14 2.10 -4.96
CA MET A 1 25.41 2.03 -6.24
C MET A 1 24.23 2.96 -6.07
N VAL A 2 24.03 3.88 -7.01
CA VAL A 2 22.92 4.83 -7.05
C VAL A 2 21.63 4.00 -6.97
N SER A 3 20.72 4.34 -6.07
CA SER A 3 19.39 3.75 -6.00
C SER A 3 18.79 3.83 -7.41
N GLY A 4 18.63 2.68 -8.06
CA GLY A 4 17.96 2.64 -9.36
C GLY A 4 16.57 3.25 -9.17
N GLU A 5 16.25 4.22 -10.01
CA GLU A 5 14.94 4.84 -10.05
C GLU A 5 13.92 3.71 -10.24
N PHE A 6 12.93 3.62 -9.35
CA PHE A 6 11.92 2.57 -9.43
C PHE A 6 11.11 2.78 -10.71
N ASP A 7 11.19 1.80 -11.60
CA ASP A 7 10.49 1.85 -12.88
C ASP A 7 9.14 1.10 -12.78
N LEU A 8 8.06 1.86 -12.62
CA LEU A 8 6.70 1.32 -12.65
C LEU A 8 6.39 0.59 -13.98
N GLN A 9 7.03 0.99 -15.08
CA GLN A 9 6.78 0.39 -16.40
C GLN A 9 7.42 -1.00 -16.53
N ALA A 10 8.42 -1.31 -15.68
CA ALA A 10 9.00 -2.65 -15.61
C ALA A 10 8.07 -3.67 -14.93
N LEU A 11 7.04 -3.22 -14.23
CA LEU A 11 6.07 -4.10 -13.58
C LEU A 11 5.06 -4.63 -14.60
N ARG A 12 4.60 -5.86 -14.37
CA ARG A 12 3.52 -6.42 -15.17
C ARG A 12 2.25 -5.60 -14.95
N ARG A 13 1.80 -4.91 -16.00
CA ARG A 13 0.68 -3.99 -15.95
C ARG A 13 -0.65 -4.72 -15.69
N ASP A 14 -0.91 -5.80 -16.45
CA ASP A 14 -2.15 -6.56 -16.39
C ASP A 14 -1.96 -8.01 -16.87
N HIS A 15 -3.01 -8.80 -16.73
CA HIS A 15 -3.15 -10.15 -17.26
C HIS A 15 -4.28 -10.25 -18.30
N GLY A 16 -4.64 -9.11 -18.93
CA GLY A 16 -5.57 -9.02 -20.05
C GLY A 16 -6.75 -8.05 -19.84
N ASP A 17 -7.24 -7.89 -18.60
CA ASP A 17 -8.36 -7.01 -18.29
C ASP A 17 -8.23 -6.41 -16.89
N VAL A 18 -7.68 -5.21 -16.82
CA VAL A 18 -7.41 -4.47 -15.57
C VAL A 18 -8.66 -4.32 -14.70
N ARG A 19 -9.81 -4.00 -15.33
CA ARG A 19 -11.05 -3.76 -14.57
C ARG A 19 -11.60 -5.07 -14.00
N ALA A 20 -11.58 -6.15 -14.77
CA ALA A 20 -12.02 -7.45 -14.29
C ALA A 20 -11.05 -8.01 -13.22
N GLU A 21 -9.76 -7.71 -13.30
CA GLU A 21 -8.77 -8.05 -12.27
C GLU A 21 -9.07 -7.32 -10.96
N ALA A 22 -9.26 -6.00 -11.00
CA ALA A 22 -9.63 -5.21 -9.83
C ALA A 22 -11.00 -5.61 -9.25
N ALA A 23 -12.01 -5.84 -10.10
CA ALA A 23 -13.33 -6.30 -9.66
C ALA A 23 -13.28 -7.69 -9.00
N SER A 24 -12.39 -8.58 -9.46
CA SER A 24 -12.18 -9.89 -8.82
C SER A 24 -11.64 -9.75 -7.40
N CYS A 25 -10.78 -8.75 -7.13
CA CYS A 25 -10.32 -8.46 -5.79
C CYS A 25 -11.48 -8.01 -4.88
N ARG A 26 -12.44 -7.24 -5.40
CA ARG A 26 -13.60 -6.76 -4.62
C ARG A 26 -14.61 -7.87 -4.32
N SER A 27 -14.81 -8.80 -5.24
CA SER A 27 -15.88 -9.81 -5.15
C SER A 27 -15.42 -11.23 -4.78
N ALA A 28 -14.14 -11.55 -5.03
CA ALA A 28 -13.58 -12.88 -4.81
C ALA A 28 -12.16 -12.81 -4.25
N ALA A 29 -11.14 -13.10 -5.09
CA ALA A 29 -9.75 -12.98 -4.75
C ALA A 29 -8.91 -12.67 -6.00
N ALA A 30 -7.91 -11.81 -5.83
CA ALA A 30 -6.88 -11.53 -6.82
C ALA A 30 -5.48 -11.84 -6.28
N LEU A 31 -4.59 -12.27 -7.18
CA LEU A 31 -3.20 -12.62 -6.91
C LEU A 31 -2.29 -11.59 -7.58
N PHE A 32 -1.50 -10.90 -6.79
CA PHE A 32 -0.55 -9.88 -7.23
C PHE A 32 0.88 -10.30 -6.97
N ASP A 33 1.81 -9.88 -7.83
CA ASP A 33 3.24 -10.00 -7.61
C ASP A 33 3.82 -8.65 -7.15
N PHE A 34 4.19 -8.57 -5.88
CA PHE A 34 4.83 -7.42 -5.25
C PHE A 34 6.32 -7.65 -4.96
N SER A 35 6.96 -8.56 -5.72
CA SER A 35 8.38 -8.90 -5.57
C SER A 35 9.35 -7.76 -5.93
N PHE A 36 8.84 -6.59 -6.31
CA PHE A 36 9.61 -5.37 -6.46
C PHE A 36 9.94 -4.70 -5.12
N MET A 37 9.21 -5.04 -4.04
CA MET A 37 9.45 -4.47 -2.73
C MET A 37 10.79 -4.91 -2.17
N SER A 38 11.47 -3.99 -1.49
CA SER A 38 12.68 -4.31 -0.73
C SER A 38 12.34 -5.09 0.53
N ARG A 39 13.23 -5.98 0.94
CA ARG A 39 13.19 -6.75 2.19
C ARG A 39 14.51 -6.63 2.90
N ILE A 40 14.55 -5.88 3.96
CA ILE A 40 15.75 -5.61 4.76
C ILE A 40 15.59 -6.27 6.12
N ARG A 41 16.52 -7.16 6.48
CA ARG A 41 16.56 -7.78 7.80
C ARG A 41 17.51 -7.00 8.71
N VAL A 42 17.09 -6.79 9.95
CA VAL A 42 17.85 -6.18 11.02
C VAL A 42 17.86 -7.13 12.21
N GLU A 43 19.04 -7.53 12.67
CA GLU A 43 19.22 -8.51 13.74
C GLU A 43 20.23 -7.98 14.77
N GLY A 44 19.99 -8.26 16.06
CA GLY A 44 20.90 -8.00 17.18
C GLY A 44 20.28 -7.12 18.26
N PRO A 45 20.97 -6.94 19.39
CA PRO A 45 20.42 -6.31 20.60
C PRO A 45 20.09 -4.81 20.48
N ALA A 46 20.50 -4.15 19.40
CA ALA A 46 20.21 -2.72 19.16
C ALA A 46 19.24 -2.48 17.98
N GLU A 47 18.60 -3.52 17.47
CA GLU A 47 17.75 -3.48 16.26
C GLU A 47 16.60 -2.48 16.33
N SER A 48 15.86 -2.44 17.44
CA SER A 48 14.72 -1.53 17.60
C SER A 48 15.15 -0.07 17.64
N LYS A 49 16.29 0.23 18.26
CA LYS A 49 16.89 1.57 18.28
C LYS A 49 17.35 1.96 16.87
N LEU A 50 17.95 1.02 16.15
CA LEU A 50 18.40 1.24 14.77
C LEU A 50 17.22 1.52 13.84
N ILE A 51 16.16 0.72 13.91
CA ILE A 51 14.93 0.94 13.13
C ILE A 51 14.25 2.26 13.50
N GLY A 52 14.36 2.69 14.77
CA GLY A 52 13.87 3.98 15.25
C GLY A 52 14.53 5.19 14.57
N THR A 53 15.65 5.01 13.85
CA THR A 53 16.24 6.08 13.03
C THR A 53 15.51 6.30 11.71
N LEU A 54 14.74 5.33 11.23
CA LEU A 54 13.97 5.44 10.00
C LEU A 54 12.56 6.01 10.22
N THR A 55 11.96 5.66 11.36
CA THR A 55 10.56 5.95 11.60
C THR A 55 10.34 6.50 13.00
N PRO A 56 9.49 7.52 13.17
CA PRO A 56 9.11 8.03 14.49
C PRO A 56 8.17 7.08 15.25
N ARG A 57 7.78 5.96 14.64
CA ARG A 57 6.94 4.95 15.30
C ARG A 57 7.74 4.24 16.40
N ARG A 58 7.08 4.02 17.51
CA ARG A 58 7.63 3.21 18.59
C ARG A 58 7.74 1.75 18.13
N ILE A 59 8.91 1.13 18.28
CA ILE A 59 9.23 -0.21 17.78
C ILE A 59 9.48 -1.20 18.91
N ASP A 60 9.99 -0.75 20.02
CA ASP A 60 10.34 -1.55 21.20
C ASP A 60 9.14 -2.31 21.80
N ASP A 61 7.92 -1.78 21.66
CA ASP A 61 6.67 -2.38 22.13
C ASP A 61 5.98 -3.30 21.09
N LEU A 62 6.56 -3.47 19.90
CA LEU A 62 6.00 -4.39 18.90
C LEU A 62 6.29 -5.83 19.32
N ALA A 63 5.25 -6.63 19.59
CA ALA A 63 5.43 -8.03 19.98
C ALA A 63 5.91 -8.92 18.80
N PRO A 64 6.65 -10.01 19.05
CA PRO A 64 6.96 -11.01 18.04
C PRO A 64 5.68 -11.51 17.33
N GLY A 65 5.78 -11.79 16.03
CA GLY A 65 4.63 -12.16 15.19
C GLY A 65 3.72 -10.99 14.78
N ARG A 66 4.07 -9.74 15.14
CA ARG A 66 3.28 -8.56 14.80
C ARG A 66 3.95 -7.72 13.72
N ILE A 67 3.13 -6.95 13.05
CA ILE A 67 3.50 -6.01 11.99
C ILE A 67 3.13 -4.60 12.43
N ARG A 68 3.94 -3.61 12.05
CA ARG A 68 3.64 -2.19 12.24
C ARG A 68 3.87 -1.42 10.96
N TYR A 69 2.89 -0.63 10.57
CA TYR A 69 3.05 0.37 9.51
C TYR A 69 3.69 1.62 10.08
N GLY A 70 4.63 2.21 9.35
CA GLY A 70 5.29 3.46 9.68
C GLY A 70 5.60 4.30 8.45
N LEU A 71 5.85 5.57 8.68
CA LEU A 71 6.43 6.47 7.69
C LEU A 71 7.94 6.46 7.83
N HIS A 72 8.65 6.42 6.72
CA HIS A 72 10.07 6.70 6.64
C HIS A 72 10.24 8.22 6.55
N VAL A 73 10.90 8.80 7.55
CA VAL A 73 10.95 10.26 7.72
C VAL A 73 12.39 10.73 7.82
N ALA A 74 12.72 11.74 7.04
CA ALA A 74 14.03 12.40 7.08
C ALA A 74 14.17 13.26 8.35
N ALA A 75 15.41 13.65 8.65
CA ALA A 75 15.74 14.47 9.83
C ALA A 75 15.02 15.85 9.82
N ASP A 76 14.68 16.36 8.64
CA ASP A 76 13.95 17.62 8.48
C ASP A 76 12.43 17.48 8.57
N GLY A 77 11.90 16.27 8.79
CA GLY A 77 10.48 15.97 8.90
C GLY A 77 9.79 15.65 7.57
N GLY A 78 10.53 15.65 6.46
CA GLY A 78 10.01 15.21 5.17
C GLY A 78 9.74 13.70 5.15
N VAL A 79 8.63 13.30 4.56
CA VAL A 79 8.33 11.88 4.34
C VAL A 79 9.07 11.41 3.09
N LEU A 80 9.91 10.38 3.26
CA LEU A 80 10.69 9.76 2.18
C LEU A 80 9.98 8.56 1.58
N GLY A 81 9.11 7.91 2.36
CA GLY A 81 8.40 6.72 1.95
C GLY A 81 7.53 6.19 3.08
N ASP A 82 6.96 5.03 2.84
CA ASP A 82 6.29 4.24 3.86
C ASP A 82 6.88 2.83 3.92
N LEU A 83 6.67 2.17 5.05
CA LEU A 83 7.23 0.85 5.30
C LEU A 83 6.36 0.04 6.26
N THR A 84 6.51 -1.27 6.19
CA THR A 84 6.01 -2.18 7.21
C THR A 84 7.16 -2.85 7.92
N ILE A 85 7.06 -2.92 9.26
CA ILE A 85 8.06 -3.49 10.15
C ILE A 85 7.46 -4.74 10.76
N TRP A 86 8.10 -5.88 10.52
CA TRP A 86 7.66 -7.19 10.95
C TRP A 86 8.63 -7.71 12.03
N ARG A 87 8.14 -7.95 13.24
CA ARG A 87 8.96 -8.52 14.30
C ARG A 87 8.86 -10.03 14.30
N PHE A 88 9.98 -10.70 14.05
CA PHE A 88 10.06 -12.16 13.95
C PHE A 88 10.22 -12.81 15.32
N ASP A 89 11.17 -12.31 16.10
CA ASP A 89 11.46 -12.77 17.45
C ASP A 89 11.98 -11.63 18.33
N ALA A 90 12.74 -11.92 19.39
CA ALA A 90 13.24 -10.91 20.32
C ALA A 90 14.22 -9.94 19.69
N GLU A 91 15.03 -10.39 18.74
CA GLU A 91 16.17 -9.65 18.19
C GLU A 91 16.17 -9.55 16.65
N THR A 92 15.05 -9.97 16.01
CA THR A 92 14.96 -10.01 14.54
C THR A 92 13.75 -9.23 14.04
N PHE A 93 14.03 -8.25 13.19
CA PHE A 93 13.02 -7.50 12.44
C PHE A 93 13.27 -7.59 10.95
N GLU A 94 12.22 -7.48 10.18
CA GLU A 94 12.29 -7.25 8.74
C GLU A 94 11.48 -6.01 8.35
N ILE A 95 12.04 -5.23 7.43
CA ILE A 95 11.44 -4.01 6.91
C ILE A 95 11.12 -4.23 5.45
N PHE A 96 9.88 -3.94 5.07
CA PHE A 96 9.41 -3.99 3.69
C PHE A 96 9.00 -2.59 3.26
N SER A 97 9.49 -2.15 2.11
CA SER A 97 9.15 -0.85 1.52
C SER A 97 9.17 -0.93 -0.01
N GLY A 98 8.53 0.04 -0.65
CA GLY A 98 8.59 0.18 -2.11
C GLY A 98 9.94 0.73 -2.61
N THR A 99 10.74 1.34 -1.72
CA THR A 99 12.05 1.91 -2.04
C THR A 99 13.16 1.16 -1.31
N GLY A 100 14.37 1.13 -1.87
CA GLY A 100 15.55 0.54 -1.23
C GLY A 100 16.24 1.43 -0.17
N ASP A 101 15.69 2.60 0.13
CA ASP A 101 16.37 3.65 0.91
C ASP A 101 16.63 3.26 2.37
N ALA A 102 15.83 2.36 2.94
CA ALA A 102 16.05 1.85 4.29
C ALA A 102 17.42 1.20 4.47
N LEU A 103 17.90 0.43 3.49
CA LEU A 103 19.23 -0.18 3.54
C LEU A 103 20.33 0.87 3.61
N THR A 104 20.29 1.87 2.72
CA THR A 104 21.32 2.92 2.62
C THR A 104 21.40 3.77 3.86
N GLN A 105 20.34 3.91 4.62
CA GLN A 105 20.31 4.66 5.89
C GLN A 105 20.73 3.80 7.08
N LEU A 106 20.31 2.53 7.14
CA LEU A 106 20.62 1.67 8.29
C LEU A 106 22.05 1.14 8.26
N GLN A 107 22.57 0.77 7.12
CA GLN A 107 23.86 0.10 6.99
C GLN A 107 25.03 0.94 7.56
N PRO A 108 25.13 2.27 7.30
CA PRO A 108 26.22 3.08 7.85
C PRO A 108 26.18 3.25 9.38
N VAL A 109 25.00 3.11 10.01
CA VAL A 109 24.79 3.38 11.44
C VAL A 109 24.61 2.12 12.28
N ALA A 110 24.62 0.93 11.67
CA ALA A 110 24.41 -0.36 12.34
C ALA A 110 25.53 -0.67 13.37
N GLY A 111 26.79 -0.29 13.08
CA GLY A 111 27.93 -0.57 13.94
C GLY A 111 28.14 -2.07 14.17
N SER A 112 28.67 -2.43 15.38
CA SER A 112 28.84 -3.83 15.78
C SER A 112 27.66 -4.41 16.57
N SER A 113 26.65 -3.60 16.86
CA SER A 113 25.53 -3.96 17.75
C SER A 113 24.31 -4.52 17.01
N ALA A 114 24.26 -4.40 15.69
CA ALA A 114 23.22 -4.96 14.85
C ALA A 114 23.77 -5.30 13.46
N SER A 115 23.23 -6.34 12.86
CA SER A 115 23.48 -6.66 11.45
C SER A 115 22.32 -6.17 10.58
N VAL A 116 22.64 -5.68 9.38
CA VAL A 116 21.66 -5.24 8.39
C VAL A 116 21.94 -5.99 7.09
N CYS A 117 20.96 -6.75 6.62
CA CYS A 117 21.10 -7.61 5.44
C CYS A 117 19.97 -7.35 4.45
N ASP A 118 20.33 -7.13 3.17
CA ASP A 118 19.37 -7.08 2.08
C ASP A 118 19.01 -8.49 1.60
N LEU A 119 17.75 -8.85 1.74
CA LEU A 119 17.18 -10.13 1.30
C LEU A 119 16.30 -10.01 0.04
N SER A 120 16.22 -8.83 -0.56
CA SER A 120 15.30 -8.53 -1.67
C SER A 120 15.52 -9.47 -2.87
N SER A 121 16.77 -9.68 -3.27
CA SER A 121 17.12 -10.53 -4.41
C SER A 121 16.78 -12.02 -4.21
N GLN A 122 16.71 -12.47 -2.96
CA GLN A 122 16.41 -13.85 -2.59
C GLN A 122 14.93 -14.10 -2.34
N THR A 123 14.11 -13.04 -2.41
CA THR A 123 12.72 -13.03 -1.98
C THR A 123 11.77 -12.83 -3.17
N ALA A 124 10.64 -13.51 -3.16
CA ALA A 124 9.44 -13.13 -3.89
C ALA A 124 8.34 -12.79 -2.88
N ILE A 125 7.48 -11.84 -3.24
CA ILE A 125 6.36 -11.38 -2.42
C ILE A 125 5.10 -11.43 -3.27
N PHE A 126 4.13 -12.24 -2.85
CA PHE A 126 2.82 -12.27 -3.47
C PHE A 126 1.77 -11.70 -2.53
N ALA A 127 0.74 -11.10 -3.09
CA ALA A 127 -0.42 -10.69 -2.33
C ALA A 127 -1.67 -11.40 -2.86
N VAL A 128 -2.39 -12.09 -1.98
CA VAL A 128 -3.70 -12.69 -2.26
C VAL A 128 -4.73 -11.85 -1.52
N GLN A 129 -5.49 -11.05 -2.26
CA GLN A 129 -6.37 -10.02 -1.70
C GLN A 129 -7.81 -10.24 -2.15
N GLY A 130 -8.75 -9.95 -1.26
CA GLY A 130 -10.19 -10.06 -1.52
C GLY A 130 -10.91 -10.92 -0.47
N PRO A 131 -12.26 -10.88 -0.43
CA PRO A 131 -13.07 -11.60 0.56
C PRO A 131 -12.85 -13.13 0.55
N ALA A 132 -12.49 -13.72 -0.59
CA ALA A 132 -12.21 -15.13 -0.72
C ALA A 132 -10.73 -15.51 -0.57
N SER A 133 -9.84 -14.60 -0.17
CA SER A 133 -8.38 -14.85 -0.09
C SER A 133 -8.01 -16.00 0.85
N LEU A 134 -8.71 -16.17 2.00
CA LEU A 134 -8.50 -17.32 2.86
C LEU A 134 -8.86 -18.64 2.16
N ARG A 135 -9.99 -18.67 1.45
CA ARG A 135 -10.41 -19.86 0.69
C ARG A 135 -9.42 -20.16 -0.44
N ALA A 136 -8.91 -19.14 -1.13
CA ALA A 136 -7.90 -19.30 -2.17
C ALA A 136 -6.62 -19.96 -1.64
N LEU A 137 -6.22 -19.64 -0.40
CA LEU A 137 -5.05 -20.26 0.24
C LEU A 137 -5.33 -21.64 0.85
N SER A 138 -6.58 -21.98 1.19
CA SER A 138 -6.93 -23.23 1.88
C SER A 138 -6.64 -24.48 1.06
N GLY A 139 -6.59 -24.37 -0.25
CA GLY A 139 -6.25 -25.46 -1.15
C GLY A 139 -4.76 -25.83 -1.19
N VAL A 140 -3.89 -24.94 -0.70
CA VAL A 140 -2.43 -25.05 -0.80
C VAL A 140 -1.70 -24.85 0.52
N SER A 141 -2.42 -24.48 1.60
CA SER A 141 -1.84 -24.17 2.92
C SER A 141 -2.79 -24.63 4.04
N PRO A 142 -2.30 -24.91 5.27
CA PRO A 142 -3.15 -25.16 6.44
C PRO A 142 -4.01 -23.93 6.79
N ALA A 143 -5.27 -23.96 6.37
CA ALA A 143 -6.18 -22.80 6.48
C ALA A 143 -6.50 -22.40 7.92
N GLY A 144 -6.49 -23.33 8.87
CA GLY A 144 -6.82 -23.07 10.28
C GLY A 144 -5.90 -22.01 10.89
N GLN A 145 -4.61 -22.11 10.67
CA GLN A 145 -3.63 -21.16 11.18
C GLN A 145 -3.83 -19.76 10.58
N LEU A 146 -4.13 -19.67 9.28
CA LEU A 146 -4.33 -18.39 8.59
C LEU A 146 -5.66 -17.73 8.99
N ARG A 147 -6.69 -18.53 9.32
CA ARG A 147 -7.99 -18.03 9.80
C ARG A 147 -7.84 -17.25 11.11
N GLU A 148 -7.05 -17.79 12.02
CA GLU A 148 -6.84 -17.21 13.37
C GLU A 148 -5.80 -16.07 13.37
N LEU A 149 -5.10 -15.84 12.25
CA LEU A 149 -4.08 -14.81 12.17
C LEU A 149 -4.70 -13.41 12.30
N PRO A 150 -4.36 -12.63 13.33
CA PRO A 150 -4.90 -11.27 13.49
C PRO A 150 -4.45 -10.32 12.39
N TYR A 151 -5.23 -9.29 12.13
CA TYR A 151 -4.82 -8.20 11.24
C TYR A 151 -3.53 -7.54 11.75
N PHE A 152 -2.59 -7.28 10.86
CA PHE A 152 -1.22 -6.85 11.18
C PHE A 152 -0.46 -7.82 12.09
N ALA A 153 -0.64 -9.11 11.82
CA ALA A 153 0.19 -10.18 12.36
C ALA A 153 0.73 -11.06 11.23
N HIS A 154 1.77 -11.84 11.52
CA HIS A 154 2.36 -12.79 10.58
C HIS A 154 2.71 -14.10 11.25
N ALA A 155 2.76 -15.16 10.46
CA ALA A 155 3.15 -16.48 10.88
C ALA A 155 3.97 -17.19 9.80
N LEU A 156 4.81 -18.12 10.24
CA LEU A 156 5.44 -19.08 9.33
C LEU A 156 4.41 -20.18 9.02
N THR A 157 4.25 -20.49 7.75
CA THR A 157 3.37 -21.58 7.29
C THR A 157 4.00 -22.30 6.10
N ASN A 158 3.36 -23.37 5.66
CA ASN A 158 3.76 -24.11 4.47
C ASN A 158 2.73 -23.87 3.36
N ILE A 159 3.21 -23.47 2.18
CA ILE A 159 2.38 -23.34 0.99
C ILE A 159 2.94 -24.29 -0.07
N ALA A 160 2.17 -25.30 -0.46
CA ALA A 160 2.56 -26.30 -1.45
C ALA A 160 3.95 -26.93 -1.19
N GLY A 161 4.28 -27.20 0.08
CA GLY A 161 5.58 -27.78 0.47
C GLY A 161 6.70 -26.78 0.73
N VAL A 162 6.48 -25.47 0.49
CA VAL A 162 7.47 -24.41 0.69
C VAL A 162 7.19 -23.66 1.99
N ALA A 163 8.23 -23.49 2.81
CA ALA A 163 8.16 -22.62 3.99
C ALA A 163 8.02 -21.17 3.57
N CYS A 164 6.87 -20.55 3.89
CA CYS A 164 6.54 -19.18 3.57
C CYS A 164 6.19 -18.43 4.85
N ARG A 165 6.49 -17.13 4.89
CA ARG A 165 5.94 -16.25 5.92
C ARG A 165 4.73 -15.53 5.36
N VAL A 166 3.61 -15.61 6.08
CA VAL A 166 2.36 -15.01 5.65
C VAL A 166 1.95 -13.94 6.65
N GLY A 167 1.76 -12.72 6.17
CA GLY A 167 1.22 -11.59 6.92
C GLY A 167 -0.22 -11.32 6.55
N ARG A 168 -1.07 -11.01 7.54
CA ARG A 168 -2.43 -10.58 7.31
C ARG A 168 -2.49 -9.06 7.17
N LEU A 169 -2.26 -8.59 5.98
CA LEU A 169 -2.33 -7.18 5.56
C LEU A 169 -2.51 -7.13 4.04
N GLY A 170 -2.55 -5.92 3.47
CA GLY A 170 -2.57 -5.76 2.03
C GLY A 170 -2.76 -4.32 1.59
N TYR A 171 -2.65 -4.11 0.28
CA TYR A 171 -2.63 -2.82 -0.39
C TYR A 171 -3.92 -2.54 -1.19
N ALA A 172 -4.93 -3.38 -1.07
CA ALA A 172 -6.18 -3.28 -1.82
C ALA A 172 -7.37 -2.72 -1.03
N GLY A 173 -7.24 -2.58 0.30
CA GLY A 173 -8.36 -2.23 1.18
C GLY A 173 -9.32 -3.38 1.44
N GLU A 174 -8.97 -4.60 1.01
CA GLU A 174 -9.72 -5.82 1.27
C GLU A 174 -9.04 -6.69 2.34
N ARG A 175 -9.74 -7.78 2.77
CA ARG A 175 -9.08 -8.87 3.48
C ARG A 175 -8.04 -9.49 2.58
N GLY A 176 -6.95 -9.94 3.17
CA GLY A 176 -5.95 -10.60 2.38
C GLY A 176 -4.68 -10.90 3.14
N PHE A 177 -3.76 -11.46 2.39
CA PHE A 177 -2.48 -11.90 2.89
C PHE A 177 -1.37 -11.46 1.95
N GLU A 178 -0.23 -11.13 2.51
CA GLU A 178 1.04 -11.03 1.81
C GLU A 178 1.89 -12.24 2.16
N ILE A 179 2.46 -12.87 1.14
CA ILE A 179 3.19 -14.12 1.21
C ILE A 179 4.62 -13.85 0.82
N ILE A 180 5.52 -14.01 1.77
CA ILE A 180 6.96 -13.87 1.59
C ILE A 180 7.54 -15.27 1.42
N LEU A 181 8.17 -15.51 0.28
CA LEU A 181 8.67 -16.83 -0.10
C LEU A 181 10.07 -16.74 -0.73
N PRO A 182 10.83 -17.85 -0.74
CA PRO A 182 12.09 -17.92 -1.46
C PRO A 182 11.88 -17.66 -2.96
N ARG A 183 12.69 -16.80 -3.56
CA ARG A 183 12.59 -16.47 -5.00
C ARG A 183 12.64 -17.71 -5.90
N ALA A 184 13.40 -18.72 -5.53
CA ALA A 184 13.48 -19.98 -6.29
C ALA A 184 12.13 -20.73 -6.39
N ALA A 185 11.20 -20.49 -5.46
CA ALA A 185 9.87 -21.11 -5.47
C ALA A 185 8.80 -20.23 -6.15
N ARG A 186 9.15 -19.04 -6.64
CA ARG A 186 8.22 -18.02 -7.15
C ARG A 186 7.26 -18.58 -8.20
N ASP A 187 7.76 -19.15 -9.27
CA ASP A 187 6.93 -19.59 -10.40
C ASP A 187 6.07 -20.80 -10.05
N MET A 188 6.57 -21.70 -9.21
CA MET A 188 5.82 -22.85 -8.71
C MET A 188 4.64 -22.38 -7.85
N ILE A 189 4.87 -21.51 -6.86
CA ILE A 189 3.82 -21.01 -5.98
C ILE A 189 2.81 -20.15 -6.75
N TRP A 190 3.25 -19.32 -7.70
CA TRP A 190 2.36 -18.58 -8.59
C TRP A 190 1.41 -19.51 -9.34
N THR A 191 1.95 -20.56 -9.97
CA THR A 191 1.17 -21.55 -10.73
C THR A 191 0.16 -22.28 -9.85
N MET A 192 0.51 -22.56 -8.60
CA MET A 192 -0.39 -23.22 -7.65
C MET A 192 -1.52 -22.29 -7.16
N LEU A 193 -1.27 -20.98 -7.04
CA LEU A 193 -2.24 -20.01 -6.55
C LEU A 193 -3.18 -19.48 -7.65
N ALA A 194 -2.70 -19.36 -8.88
CA ALA A 194 -3.43 -18.76 -10.00
C ALA A 194 -4.82 -19.39 -10.30
N PRO A 195 -5.05 -20.71 -10.10
CA PRO A 195 -6.39 -21.29 -10.23
C PRO A 195 -7.38 -20.87 -9.13
N HIS A 196 -6.90 -20.38 -7.99
CA HIS A 196 -7.70 -20.07 -6.80
C HIS A 196 -7.89 -18.56 -6.58
N ALA A 197 -7.01 -17.73 -7.17
CA ALA A 197 -7.09 -16.28 -7.10
C ALA A 197 -6.70 -15.71 -8.48
N ARG A 198 -7.53 -14.83 -9.03
CA ARG A 198 -7.30 -14.28 -10.37
C ARG A 198 -5.95 -13.55 -10.43
N PRO A 199 -5.03 -13.93 -11.33
CA PRO A 199 -3.83 -13.14 -11.58
C PRO A 199 -4.20 -11.69 -11.92
N ALA A 200 -3.53 -10.75 -11.29
CA ALA A 200 -3.79 -9.34 -11.44
C ALA A 200 -2.46 -8.55 -11.49
N GLY A 201 -2.41 -7.59 -12.38
CA GLY A 201 -1.23 -6.73 -12.57
C GLY A 201 -1.27 -5.47 -11.73
N PHE A 202 -0.20 -4.68 -11.87
CA PHE A 202 -0.02 -3.48 -11.05
C PHE A 202 -1.08 -2.41 -11.34
N ALA A 203 -1.62 -2.33 -12.56
CA ALA A 203 -2.70 -1.37 -12.88
C ALA A 203 -3.99 -1.67 -12.11
N ALA A 204 -4.32 -2.95 -11.88
CA ALA A 204 -5.43 -3.32 -11.01
C ALA A 204 -5.14 -2.99 -9.54
N ALA A 205 -3.92 -3.24 -9.07
CA ALA A 205 -3.49 -2.86 -7.72
C ALA A 205 -3.56 -1.34 -7.52
N ASP A 206 -3.21 -0.54 -8.54
CA ASP A 206 -3.27 0.92 -8.51
C ASP A 206 -4.72 1.44 -8.38
N ILE A 207 -5.67 0.88 -9.14
CA ILE A 207 -7.10 1.18 -8.96
C ILE A 207 -7.52 0.91 -7.51
N LEU A 208 -7.22 -0.28 -7.00
CA LEU A 208 -7.66 -0.73 -5.68
C LEU A 208 -7.06 0.11 -4.54
N ARG A 209 -5.79 0.49 -4.64
CA ARG A 209 -5.13 1.32 -3.62
C ARG A 209 -5.67 2.75 -3.60
N ILE A 210 -5.99 3.34 -4.78
CA ILE A 210 -6.60 4.67 -4.88
C ILE A 210 -7.98 4.66 -4.22
N GLU A 211 -8.82 3.68 -4.53
CA GLU A 211 -10.12 3.50 -3.88
C GLU A 211 -9.99 3.35 -2.36
N ALA A 212 -8.98 2.62 -1.89
CA ALA A 212 -8.71 2.40 -0.47
C ALA A 212 -7.96 3.57 0.21
N GLY A 213 -7.57 4.59 -0.55
CA GLY A 213 -6.85 5.77 -0.06
C GLY A 213 -5.42 5.48 0.39
N PHE A 214 -4.75 4.49 -0.22
CA PHE A 214 -3.34 4.22 0.02
C PHE A 214 -2.46 5.03 -0.94
N LEU A 215 -1.33 5.46 -0.41
CA LEU A 215 -0.34 6.22 -1.15
C LEU A 215 0.58 5.30 -1.94
N LEU A 216 1.12 5.80 -3.05
CA LEU A 216 2.18 5.17 -3.78
C LEU A 216 3.43 6.04 -3.67
N PHE A 217 4.54 5.44 -3.24
CA PHE A 217 5.81 6.16 -3.04
C PHE A 217 6.28 6.88 -4.31
N ALA A 218 6.08 6.29 -5.49
CA ALA A 218 6.46 6.88 -6.76
C ALA A 218 5.56 8.07 -7.18
N ASN A 219 4.37 8.20 -6.60
CA ASN A 219 3.39 9.24 -6.95
C ASN A 219 3.27 10.28 -5.84
N GLU A 220 2.60 9.94 -4.74
CA GLU A 220 2.34 10.90 -3.65
C GLU A 220 3.60 11.24 -2.88
N LEU A 221 4.45 10.25 -2.57
CA LEU A 221 5.60 10.45 -1.69
C LEU A 221 6.88 10.93 -2.42
N ARG A 222 6.81 11.13 -3.73
CA ARG A 222 7.93 11.73 -4.49
C ARG A 222 8.15 13.21 -4.20
N PHE A 223 7.16 13.87 -3.60
CA PHE A 223 7.22 15.29 -3.27
C PHE A 223 7.70 15.48 -1.82
N ALA A 224 8.40 16.60 -1.57
CA ALA A 224 8.88 16.95 -0.24
C ALA A 224 7.71 17.40 0.65
N VAL A 225 6.99 16.44 1.23
CA VAL A 225 5.81 16.64 2.07
C VAL A 225 6.04 16.14 3.49
N SER A 226 5.31 16.68 4.45
CA SER A 226 5.27 16.22 5.83
C SER A 226 4.11 15.24 6.06
N ALA A 227 4.16 14.49 7.17
CA ALA A 227 3.05 13.63 7.58
C ALA A 227 1.72 14.41 7.74
N ALA A 228 1.79 15.66 8.19
CA ALA A 228 0.64 16.55 8.35
C ALA A 228 0.02 16.96 7.01
N GLU A 229 0.83 17.20 5.98
CA GLU A 229 0.36 17.51 4.63
C GLU A 229 -0.30 16.29 3.96
N LEU A 230 0.09 15.07 4.38
CA LEU A 230 -0.51 13.79 3.96
C LEU A 230 -1.77 13.39 4.76
N GLY A 231 -2.06 14.07 5.87
CA GLY A 231 -3.11 13.64 6.81
C GLY A 231 -2.74 12.36 7.59
N LEU A 232 -1.44 12.08 7.74
CA LEU A 232 -0.90 10.88 8.37
C LEU A 232 -0.19 11.17 9.71
N ASP A 233 -0.51 12.28 10.39
CA ASP A 233 0.09 12.70 11.66
C ASP A 233 0.12 11.58 12.71
N ARG A 234 -0.94 10.75 12.76
CA ARG A 234 -1.04 9.61 13.69
C ARG A 234 0.07 8.56 13.51
N PHE A 235 0.73 8.54 12.36
CA PHE A 235 1.84 7.63 12.08
C PHE A 235 3.20 8.28 12.28
N ALA A 236 3.25 9.59 12.56
CA ALA A 236 4.48 10.30 12.82
C ALA A 236 5.00 10.14 14.27
N GLY A 237 4.20 9.55 15.18
CA GLY A 237 4.58 9.35 16.59
C GLY A 237 4.53 10.63 17.43
N GLY A 238 4.14 10.52 18.72
CA GLY A 238 3.96 11.67 19.60
C GLY A 238 5.25 12.37 20.04
N ALA A 239 6.42 11.74 19.89
CA ALA A 239 7.72 12.33 20.21
C ALA A 239 8.34 13.10 19.04
N TYR A 240 7.81 12.92 17.86
CA TYR A 240 8.22 13.62 16.65
C TYR A 240 7.31 14.82 16.45
N ALA A 241 7.60 15.92 17.18
CA ALA A 241 7.14 17.23 16.77
C ALA A 241 8.05 17.65 15.61
N PRO A 242 7.64 17.56 14.34
CA PRO A 242 8.42 18.19 13.29
C PRO A 242 8.54 19.67 13.67
N ALA A 243 9.70 20.25 13.49
CA ALA A 243 9.81 21.69 13.42
C ALA A 243 8.61 22.14 12.58
N GLN A 244 7.76 23.03 13.13
CA GLN A 244 6.47 23.40 12.55
C GLN A 244 6.67 23.87 11.11
N ARG A 245 6.73 22.89 10.18
CA ARG A 245 6.66 23.24 8.75
C ARG A 245 5.27 23.77 8.51
N GLU A 246 5.20 24.99 8.05
CA GLU A 246 3.95 25.55 7.58
C GLU A 246 3.34 24.60 6.55
N ARG A 247 2.08 24.22 6.74
CA ARG A 247 1.37 23.35 5.78
C ARG A 247 1.19 24.15 4.49
N ARG A 248 1.97 23.80 3.47
CA ARG A 248 1.91 24.43 2.14
C ARG A 248 0.82 23.82 1.27
N VAL A 249 0.52 22.53 1.53
CA VAL A 249 -0.44 21.73 0.77
C VAL A 249 -1.18 20.78 1.70
N ARG A 250 -2.28 20.22 1.20
CA ARG A 250 -2.92 19.05 1.78
C ARG A 250 -3.19 18.01 0.71
N LEU A 251 -2.99 16.76 1.03
CA LEU A 251 -3.47 15.67 0.19
C LEU A 251 -4.99 15.62 0.30
N LEU A 252 -5.66 15.51 -0.84
CA LEU A 252 -7.10 15.28 -0.92
C LEU A 252 -7.41 14.13 -1.87
N CYS A 253 -8.57 13.52 -1.65
CA CYS A 253 -9.20 12.61 -2.58
C CYS A 253 -10.36 13.33 -3.27
N PHE A 254 -10.51 13.13 -4.55
CA PHE A 254 -11.60 13.72 -5.32
C PHE A 254 -12.28 12.69 -6.23
N GLU A 255 -13.50 13.00 -6.59
CA GLU A 255 -14.30 12.29 -7.55
C GLU A 255 -14.69 13.22 -8.69
N ALA A 256 -14.68 12.72 -9.91
CA ALA A 256 -15.13 13.45 -11.09
C ALA A 256 -15.97 12.55 -11.99
N SER A 257 -17.10 13.06 -12.45
CA SER A 257 -17.87 12.41 -13.51
C SER A 257 -17.27 12.82 -14.85
N CYS A 258 -16.60 11.86 -15.49
CA CYS A 258 -15.87 12.06 -16.73
C CYS A 258 -15.92 10.76 -17.54
N ASP A 259 -16.20 10.84 -18.83
CA ASP A 259 -16.25 9.66 -19.71
C ASP A 259 -14.87 9.20 -20.16
N SER A 260 -13.86 10.09 -20.08
CA SER A 260 -12.47 9.76 -20.43
C SER A 260 -11.87 8.78 -19.44
N GLU A 261 -11.19 7.75 -19.94
CA GLU A 261 -10.37 6.88 -19.09
C GLU A 261 -9.16 7.67 -18.60
N PRO A 262 -8.96 7.80 -17.27
CA PRO A 262 -7.72 8.37 -16.78
C PRO A 262 -6.59 7.39 -17.13
N VAL A 263 -5.63 7.86 -17.87
CA VAL A 263 -4.34 7.18 -18.00
C VAL A 263 -3.69 7.19 -16.61
N LEU A 264 -2.96 6.12 -16.24
CA LEU A 264 -2.08 6.13 -15.08
C LEU A 264 -1.30 7.44 -15.06
N TRP A 265 -1.69 8.37 -14.19
CA TRP A 265 -1.10 9.69 -14.15
C TRP A 265 0.13 9.63 -13.26
N GLU A 266 1.27 9.46 -13.89
CA GLU A 266 2.50 9.91 -13.27
C GLU A 266 2.47 11.44 -13.28
N PRO A 267 2.70 12.08 -12.12
CA PRO A 267 2.89 13.52 -12.11
C PRO A 267 4.00 13.84 -13.10
N ARG A 268 3.73 14.73 -14.06
CA ARG A 268 4.74 15.15 -15.03
C ARG A 268 5.99 15.59 -14.28
N GLY A 269 7.17 15.21 -14.77
CA GLY A 269 8.44 15.56 -14.14
C GLY A 269 8.68 17.06 -13.97
N ASP A 270 7.97 17.89 -14.75
CA ASP A 270 7.97 19.36 -14.72
C ASP A 270 6.82 19.95 -13.86
N ALA A 271 6.01 19.10 -13.20
CA ALA A 271 4.89 19.56 -12.39
C ALA A 271 5.38 20.43 -11.23
N ARG A 272 4.88 21.67 -11.18
CA ARG A 272 5.22 22.61 -10.12
C ARG A 272 4.67 22.16 -8.78
N PHE A 273 5.54 21.99 -7.79
CA PHE A 273 5.17 21.70 -6.41
C PHE A 273 5.76 22.76 -5.45
N PRO A 274 4.99 23.34 -4.53
CA PRO A 274 3.55 23.21 -4.38
C PRO A 274 2.77 23.78 -5.58
N PRO A 275 1.52 23.34 -5.81
CA PRO A 275 0.68 23.91 -6.84
C PRO A 275 0.43 25.39 -6.60
N ALA A 276 0.07 26.14 -7.63
CA ALA A 276 -0.31 27.54 -7.49
C ALA A 276 -1.50 27.71 -6.49
N PRO A 277 -1.65 28.88 -5.85
CA PRO A 277 -2.80 29.14 -4.99
C PRO A 277 -4.14 28.82 -5.69
N GLY A 278 -4.99 28.02 -5.04
CA GLY A 278 -6.24 27.53 -5.63
C GLY A 278 -6.08 26.38 -6.63
N GLY A 279 -4.84 25.88 -6.86
CA GLY A 279 -4.55 24.80 -7.77
C GLY A 279 -4.57 23.43 -7.10
N LEU A 280 -4.72 22.39 -7.91
CA LEU A 280 -4.61 20.98 -7.57
C LEU A 280 -3.58 20.31 -8.45
N LEU A 281 -2.58 19.67 -7.85
CA LEU A 281 -1.67 18.76 -8.53
C LEU A 281 -2.17 17.34 -8.36
N VAL A 282 -2.73 16.76 -9.41
CA VAL A 282 -3.16 15.36 -9.40
C VAL A 282 -1.93 14.45 -9.42
N THR A 283 -1.85 13.54 -8.45
CA THR A 283 -0.75 12.59 -8.32
C THR A 283 -1.15 11.19 -8.78
N SER A 284 -2.41 10.83 -8.61
CA SER A 284 -2.96 9.55 -9.03
C SER A 284 -4.42 9.71 -9.44
N ALA A 285 -4.85 8.93 -10.44
CA ALA A 285 -6.25 8.86 -10.83
C ALA A 285 -6.59 7.49 -11.42
N CYS A 286 -7.81 7.03 -11.20
CA CYS A 286 -8.33 5.80 -11.78
C CYS A 286 -9.84 5.92 -12.02
N ARG A 287 -10.37 5.07 -12.89
CA ARG A 287 -11.82 4.81 -12.92
C ARG A 287 -12.15 3.73 -11.89
N SER A 288 -12.92 4.09 -10.89
CA SER A 288 -13.32 3.16 -9.82
C SER A 288 -14.10 1.97 -10.38
N VAL A 289 -13.77 0.77 -9.88
CA VAL A 289 -14.56 -0.43 -10.18
C VAL A 289 -15.79 -0.53 -9.27
N VAL A 290 -15.86 0.29 -8.23
CA VAL A 290 -16.98 0.35 -7.29
C VAL A 290 -18.06 1.29 -7.76
N THR A 291 -17.71 2.52 -8.16
CA THR A 291 -18.70 3.55 -8.57
C THR A 291 -18.80 3.76 -10.07
N GLY A 292 -17.74 3.45 -10.81
CA GLY A 292 -17.63 3.79 -12.23
C GLY A 292 -17.16 5.22 -12.50
N ASP A 293 -17.08 6.08 -11.49
CA ASP A 293 -16.56 7.44 -11.61
C ASP A 293 -15.03 7.48 -11.56
N VAL A 294 -14.46 8.60 -11.95
CA VAL A 294 -13.03 8.86 -11.80
C VAL A 294 -12.76 9.26 -10.36
N LEU A 295 -11.87 8.52 -9.69
CA LEU A 295 -11.30 8.86 -8.39
C LEU A 295 -9.86 9.31 -8.57
N GLY A 296 -9.43 10.28 -7.76
CA GLY A 296 -8.05 10.71 -7.76
C GLY A 296 -7.54 11.18 -6.41
N LEU A 297 -6.22 11.16 -6.30
CA LEU A 297 -5.45 11.76 -5.22
C LEU A 297 -4.66 12.94 -5.76
N GLY A 298 -4.47 13.96 -4.94
CA GLY A 298 -3.68 15.10 -5.34
C GLY A 298 -3.41 16.07 -4.22
N TYR A 299 -2.42 16.92 -4.43
CA TYR A 299 -2.08 17.99 -3.51
C TYR A 299 -2.80 19.28 -3.90
N ALA A 300 -3.59 19.80 -2.97
CA ALA A 300 -4.21 21.12 -3.09
C ALA A 300 -3.42 22.15 -2.28
N SER A 301 -3.32 23.37 -2.78
CA SER A 301 -2.86 24.52 -1.99
C SER A 301 -3.84 24.81 -0.85
N ALA A 302 -3.40 25.55 0.18
CA ALA A 302 -4.15 25.78 1.42
C ALA A 302 -5.59 26.29 1.26
N ALA A 303 -5.95 26.87 0.12
CA ALA A 303 -7.29 27.33 -0.20
C ALA A 303 -7.67 26.90 -1.63
N PRO A 304 -7.98 25.61 -1.89
CA PRO A 304 -8.35 25.19 -3.22
C PRO A 304 -9.71 25.78 -3.58
N ARG A 305 -9.75 26.54 -4.64
CA ARG A 305 -10.97 26.92 -5.35
C ARG A 305 -11.13 26.08 -6.61
N CYS A 306 -10.43 24.94 -6.70
CA CYS A 306 -10.46 24.08 -7.86
C CYS A 306 -11.81 23.37 -7.90
N ALA A 307 -12.63 23.78 -8.83
CA ALA A 307 -13.94 23.18 -9.05
C ALA A 307 -13.93 22.18 -10.21
N HIS A 308 -12.84 22.03 -10.96
CA HIS A 308 -12.80 21.20 -12.14
C HIS A 308 -11.40 20.69 -12.49
N LEU A 309 -11.38 19.55 -13.19
CA LEU A 309 -10.23 19.02 -13.88
C LEU A 309 -10.33 19.35 -15.37
N VAL A 310 -9.20 19.42 -16.03
CA VAL A 310 -9.13 19.49 -17.49
C VAL A 310 -8.61 18.16 -18.00
N ASP A 311 -9.37 17.49 -18.85
CA ASP A 311 -8.95 16.24 -19.45
C ASP A 311 -7.93 16.46 -20.59
N PRO A 312 -7.30 15.40 -21.12
CA PRO A 312 -6.37 15.51 -22.23
C PRO A 312 -6.96 16.13 -23.52
N ALA A 313 -8.28 16.09 -23.69
CA ALA A 313 -9.01 16.72 -24.79
C ALA A 313 -9.32 18.21 -24.54
N GLY A 314 -8.97 18.74 -23.36
CA GLY A 314 -9.22 20.11 -22.96
C GLY A 314 -10.62 20.37 -22.41
N GLN A 315 -11.40 19.33 -22.11
CA GLN A 315 -12.72 19.45 -21.50
C GLN A 315 -12.62 19.66 -19.99
N PHE A 316 -13.54 20.46 -19.44
CA PHE A 316 -13.64 20.75 -18.02
C PHE A 316 -14.62 19.81 -17.34
N HIS A 317 -14.17 19.11 -16.32
CA HIS A 317 -14.99 18.20 -15.52
C HIS A 317 -15.04 18.69 -14.09
N GLY A 318 -16.24 18.88 -13.53
CA GLY A 318 -16.41 19.23 -12.12
C GLY A 318 -15.82 18.16 -11.22
N ILE A 319 -15.14 18.59 -10.17
CA ILE A 319 -14.64 17.69 -9.12
C ILE A 319 -15.39 17.90 -7.82
N ARG A 320 -15.57 16.82 -7.08
CA ARG A 320 -16.08 16.82 -5.71
C ARG A 320 -15.01 16.21 -4.80
N GLU A 321 -14.63 16.96 -3.77
CA GLU A 321 -13.77 16.39 -2.71
C GLU A 321 -14.55 15.32 -1.96
N VAL A 322 -13.91 14.16 -1.74
CA VAL A 322 -14.48 13.03 -1.02
C VAL A 322 -13.56 12.62 0.14
N SER A 323 -14.13 11.90 1.10
CA SER A 323 -13.37 11.42 2.25
C SER A 323 -12.30 10.41 1.86
N LEU A 324 -11.15 10.47 2.51
CA LEU A 324 -10.07 9.50 2.37
C LEU A 324 -10.08 8.55 3.58
N PRO A 325 -10.16 7.25 3.41
CA PRO A 325 -10.31 6.48 2.18
C PRO A 325 -11.73 6.60 1.60
N PHE A 326 -11.85 6.50 0.30
CA PHE A 326 -13.12 6.48 -0.41
C PHE A 326 -13.86 5.16 -0.18
N TYR A 327 -13.16 4.04 -0.44
CA TYR A 327 -13.69 2.69 -0.23
C TYR A 327 -13.49 2.26 1.22
N ASP A 328 -14.54 1.77 1.86
CA ASP A 328 -14.55 1.31 3.24
C ASP A 328 -13.90 2.33 4.23
N PRO A 329 -14.50 3.53 4.42
CA PRO A 329 -13.93 4.61 5.23
C PRO A 329 -13.54 4.20 6.64
N ARG A 330 -14.22 3.20 7.21
CA ARG A 330 -13.94 2.67 8.55
C ARG A 330 -12.92 1.53 8.57
N LYS A 331 -12.46 1.07 7.39
CA LYS A 331 -11.55 -0.06 7.22
C LYS A 331 -12.04 -1.34 7.93
N HIS A 332 -13.33 -1.62 7.82
CA HIS A 332 -13.93 -2.82 8.39
C HIS A 332 -13.56 -4.07 7.59
N ARG A 333 -13.45 -3.95 6.25
CA ARG A 333 -13.15 -5.09 5.38
C ARG A 333 -11.81 -5.73 5.69
N PRO A 334 -10.66 -5.03 5.67
CA PRO A 334 -9.38 -5.66 5.94
C PRO A 334 -9.26 -6.19 7.37
N ARG A 335 -9.98 -5.58 8.34
CA ARG A 335 -9.95 -5.96 9.76
C ARG A 335 -10.95 -7.04 10.14
N GLY A 336 -11.98 -7.24 9.32
CA GLY A 336 -13.08 -8.16 9.61
C GLY A 336 -12.65 -9.61 9.70
N GLY A 337 -13.44 -10.44 10.41
CA GLY A 337 -13.28 -11.87 10.43
C GLY A 337 -13.56 -12.53 9.09
N TRP A 338 -13.25 -13.82 8.99
CA TRP A 338 -13.58 -14.66 7.84
C TRP A 338 -14.98 -15.23 8.04
N HIS A 339 -15.90 -14.94 7.13
CA HIS A 339 -17.23 -15.53 7.13
C HIS A 339 -17.18 -16.82 6.30
N ASP A 340 -17.79 -17.87 6.81
CA ASP A 340 -17.85 -19.17 6.11
C ASP A 340 -18.86 -19.14 4.96
N ASP A 341 -19.82 -18.24 5.03
CA ASP A 341 -20.86 -18.07 4.02
C ASP A 341 -20.57 -16.85 3.12
N LEU A 342 -19.98 -17.11 1.97
CA LEU A 342 -20.20 -16.26 0.81
C LEU A 342 -21.55 -16.65 0.20
N SER A 343 -22.65 -16.43 0.90
CA SER A 343 -23.94 -16.36 0.25
C SER A 343 -23.94 -15.16 -0.71
N PRO A 344 -24.50 -15.30 -1.90
CA PRO A 344 -24.58 -14.21 -2.87
C PRO A 344 -25.19 -12.91 -2.31
N GLU A 345 -26.00 -13.02 -1.26
CA GLU A 345 -26.65 -11.90 -0.58
C GLU A 345 -25.70 -11.01 0.27
N SER A 346 -24.51 -11.49 0.63
CA SER A 346 -23.50 -10.65 1.31
C SER A 346 -22.63 -9.83 0.36
N SER A 347 -22.83 -9.97 -0.93
CA SER A 347 -22.13 -9.22 -2.00
C SER A 347 -22.85 -7.93 -2.39
N GLU A 348 -23.86 -7.48 -1.64
CA GLU A 348 -24.40 -6.15 -1.84
C GLU A 348 -23.27 -5.13 -1.64
N ILE A 349 -22.72 -4.68 -2.77
CA ILE A 349 -22.02 -3.41 -2.84
C ILE A 349 -23.03 -2.40 -2.30
N PRO A 350 -22.78 -1.71 -1.19
CA PRO A 350 -23.71 -0.73 -0.68
C PRO A 350 -24.02 0.22 -1.83
N SER A 351 -25.27 0.24 -2.28
CA SER A 351 -25.73 1.26 -3.21
C SER A 351 -25.56 2.60 -2.52
N PHE A 352 -24.56 3.36 -2.91
CA PHE A 352 -24.32 4.71 -2.44
C PHE A 352 -25.38 5.63 -3.06
N HIS A 353 -26.62 5.53 -2.57
CA HIS A 353 -27.63 6.55 -2.81
C HIS A 353 -27.67 7.50 -1.62
N SER A 354 -27.36 8.76 -1.93
CA SER A 354 -27.70 9.98 -1.21
C SER A 354 -27.35 10.02 0.28
N PHE A 355 -26.21 10.58 0.61
CA PHE A 355 -26.14 11.43 1.80
C PHE A 355 -26.57 12.85 1.38
N ASP A 356 -27.88 13.07 1.29
CA ASP A 356 -28.46 14.39 1.42
C ASP A 356 -28.40 14.84 2.88
N ARG A 357 -27.81 16.03 3.07
CA ARG A 357 -27.72 17.00 4.16
C ARG A 357 -26.49 16.94 5.02
#